data_93f26e8e553126fcc4c5350076631525
#
_entry.id   93f26e8e553126fcc4c5350076631525
#
_cell.length_a   1.000
_cell.length_b   1.000
_cell.length_c   1.000
_cell.angle_alpha   90.00
_cell.angle_beta   90.00
_cell.angle_gamma   90.00
#
_symmetry.space_group_name_H-M   'P 1'
#
loop_
_entity.id
_entity.type
_entity.pdbx_description
1 polymer ?
#
loop_
_entity_poly.entity_id
_entity_poly.type
_entity_poly.pdbx_seq_one_letter_code
_entity_poly.pdbx_strand_id
1 'polypeptide(L)'
;MTTPLPSMDPRELVTVNLGPQHPSTHGVFRLKVTLDGETIHDAEMIIGYLHRSMEKLAEERTYTQNIPFTDRIDYLAAMSNNLAYCLAVEKLLGIEVPPRAQFIRVLFAELQRIASHAMANGTFINDCGAWHTPLFHMFREREQILDLFEMTCGARLTTNYMRVGGVAFDLPDELLPAVHIFLRDMPGHISDYEDLVIGNEILVARARGVGVIDAESAINASFSGPALRGSGAPFDLRKADPYCGYENFEFDVPVGRNGDCYDRFLVRMAEVKESLRILNQVVDNIPAGPWRTELPLHLRPEPGEAYARVESPRGELGFYLVSDGGPSPYRFHCRPPSLINLSALKEMTVGGTLADAIVTLGSIDIVVGEIDR
;
A
#
# COMPACT_ATOMS: atom_id res chain seq x y z
N MET A 1 -19.89 28.14 -0.88
CA MET A 1 -21.09 28.20 -1.74
C MET A 1 -20.60 27.97 -3.17
N THR A 2 -20.68 26.74 -3.64
CA THR A 2 -20.35 26.38 -5.02
C THR A 2 -21.46 26.90 -5.91
N THR A 3 -21.16 27.83 -6.80
CA THR A 3 -22.07 28.27 -7.84
C THR A 3 -22.46 27.04 -8.69
N PRO A 4 -23.75 26.72 -8.86
CA PRO A 4 -24.13 25.62 -9.74
C PRO A 4 -23.65 25.93 -11.17
N LEU A 5 -22.96 24.98 -11.77
CA LEU A 5 -22.56 25.05 -13.19
C LEU A 5 -23.82 25.23 -14.04
N PRO A 6 -23.78 26.06 -15.10
CA PRO A 6 -24.92 26.25 -15.99
C PRO A 6 -25.32 24.90 -16.62
N SER A 7 -26.61 24.63 -16.72
CA SER A 7 -27.15 23.45 -17.41
C SER A 7 -26.83 23.55 -18.91
N MET A 8 -25.87 22.76 -19.37
CA MET A 8 -25.47 22.71 -20.77
C MET A 8 -26.34 21.76 -21.60
N ASP A 9 -26.37 21.98 -22.90
CA ASP A 9 -27.05 21.06 -23.85
C ASP A 9 -26.30 19.70 -23.81
N PRO A 10 -26.97 18.58 -23.48
CA PRO A 10 -26.33 17.26 -23.43
C PRO A 10 -25.64 16.85 -24.73
N ARG A 11 -25.85 17.57 -25.81
CA ARG A 11 -25.23 17.30 -27.12
C ARG A 11 -23.79 17.85 -27.25
N GLU A 12 -23.32 18.67 -26.32
CA GLU A 12 -22.00 19.26 -26.34
C GLU A 12 -20.99 18.49 -25.45
N LEU A 13 -21.48 17.56 -24.62
CA LEU A 13 -20.63 16.77 -23.74
C LEU A 13 -19.94 15.63 -24.50
N VAL A 14 -18.64 15.47 -24.27
CA VAL A 14 -17.81 14.43 -24.88
C VAL A 14 -17.46 13.37 -23.84
N THR A 15 -17.67 12.10 -24.17
CA THR A 15 -17.27 10.98 -23.31
C THR A 15 -15.93 10.41 -23.76
N VAL A 16 -14.95 10.38 -22.87
CA VAL A 16 -13.61 9.83 -23.10
C VAL A 16 -13.39 8.65 -22.16
N ASN A 17 -12.71 7.60 -22.64
CA ASN A 17 -12.28 6.48 -21.83
C ASN A 17 -10.76 6.49 -21.70
N LEU A 18 -10.26 6.54 -20.46
CA LEU A 18 -8.86 6.26 -20.11
C LEU A 18 -8.74 4.80 -19.70
N GLY A 19 -7.89 4.04 -20.38
CA GLY A 19 -7.76 2.59 -20.17
C GLY A 19 -8.84 1.76 -20.91
N PRO A 20 -8.90 0.42 -20.68
CA PRO A 20 -8.23 -0.32 -19.59
C PRO A 20 -6.72 -0.48 -19.75
N GLN A 21 -6.16 -0.30 -20.94
CA GLN A 21 -4.71 -0.31 -21.16
C GLN A 21 -4.22 1.09 -21.50
N HIS A 22 -3.71 1.78 -20.49
CA HIS A 22 -3.11 3.09 -20.61
C HIS A 22 -2.04 3.25 -19.51
N PRO A 23 -0.86 3.81 -19.78
CA PRO A 23 0.19 3.97 -18.77
C PRO A 23 -0.30 4.70 -17.51
N SER A 24 -1.09 5.75 -17.67
CA SER A 24 -1.60 6.59 -16.56
C SER A 24 -2.71 5.95 -15.73
N THR A 25 -3.14 4.72 -16.03
CA THR A 25 -4.16 4.02 -15.23
C THR A 25 -3.57 3.05 -14.22
N HIS A 26 -2.23 2.97 -14.11
CA HIS A 26 -1.50 2.14 -13.16
C HIS A 26 -1.91 0.65 -13.18
N GLY A 27 -2.28 0.15 -14.36
CA GLY A 27 -2.74 -1.21 -14.59
C GLY A 27 -4.01 -1.25 -15.44
N VAL A 28 -4.74 -2.38 -15.41
CA VAL A 28 -5.96 -2.59 -16.20
C VAL A 28 -7.18 -1.95 -15.53
N PHE A 29 -7.13 -0.64 -15.38
CA PHE A 29 -8.19 0.21 -14.83
C PHE A 29 -8.79 1.08 -15.93
N ARG A 30 -10.11 1.28 -15.92
CA ARG A 30 -10.77 2.15 -16.90
C ARG A 30 -11.51 3.27 -16.17
N LEU A 31 -11.15 4.50 -16.51
CA LEU A 31 -11.85 5.70 -16.08
C LEU A 31 -12.62 6.27 -17.28
N LYS A 32 -13.95 6.25 -17.19
CA LYS A 32 -14.83 6.89 -18.16
C LYS A 32 -15.16 8.29 -17.64
N VAL A 33 -14.80 9.31 -18.39
CA VAL A 33 -15.06 10.71 -18.05
C VAL A 33 -15.96 11.37 -19.07
N THR A 34 -16.89 12.19 -18.58
CA THR A 34 -17.72 13.06 -19.42
C THR A 34 -17.17 14.49 -19.29
N LEU A 35 -16.78 15.08 -20.40
CA LEU A 35 -16.11 16.35 -20.47
C LEU A 35 -17.00 17.42 -21.09
N ASP A 36 -16.90 18.63 -20.54
CA ASP A 36 -17.31 19.89 -21.11
C ASP A 36 -16.04 20.69 -21.45
N GLY A 37 -15.66 20.67 -22.75
CA GLY A 37 -14.33 21.09 -23.15
C GLY A 37 -13.26 20.23 -22.50
N GLU A 38 -12.42 20.81 -21.61
CA GLU A 38 -11.41 20.08 -20.83
C GLU A 38 -11.86 19.77 -19.40
N THR A 39 -13.00 20.32 -18.95
CA THR A 39 -13.49 20.17 -17.58
C THR A 39 -14.26 18.88 -17.42
N ILE A 40 -13.98 18.13 -16.36
CA ILE A 40 -14.69 16.89 -16.02
C ILE A 40 -16.03 17.23 -15.40
N HIS A 41 -17.11 16.84 -16.10
CA HIS A 41 -18.49 16.96 -15.62
C HIS A 41 -18.92 15.72 -14.83
N ASP A 42 -18.48 14.54 -15.25
CA ASP A 42 -18.74 13.27 -14.57
C ASP A 42 -17.58 12.29 -14.75
N ALA A 43 -17.39 11.41 -13.75
CA ALA A 43 -16.38 10.37 -13.77
C ALA A 43 -16.93 9.05 -13.23
N GLU A 44 -16.74 7.99 -14.00
CA GLU A 44 -17.19 6.63 -13.66
C GLU A 44 -15.99 5.69 -13.69
N MET A 45 -15.76 5.01 -12.56
CA MET A 45 -14.72 3.99 -12.45
C MET A 45 -15.26 2.64 -12.90
N ILE A 46 -14.54 1.98 -13.82
CA ILE A 46 -14.88 0.64 -14.30
C ILE A 46 -13.75 -0.29 -13.93
N ILE A 47 -14.02 -1.17 -12.97
CA ILE A 47 -13.10 -2.15 -12.41
C ILE A 47 -13.55 -3.57 -12.81
N GLY A 48 -12.72 -4.58 -12.51
CA GLY A 48 -13.02 -5.98 -12.77
C GLY A 48 -12.20 -6.62 -13.90
N TYR A 49 -11.39 -5.85 -14.64
CA TYR A 49 -10.55 -6.39 -15.71
C TYR A 49 -9.44 -7.34 -15.21
N LEU A 50 -9.06 -7.24 -13.93
CA LEU A 50 -8.09 -8.11 -13.27
C LEU A 50 -8.76 -8.98 -12.20
N HIS A 51 -10.07 -9.16 -12.23
CA HIS A 51 -10.78 -10.04 -11.30
C HIS A 51 -10.40 -11.50 -11.56
N ARG A 52 -9.84 -12.14 -10.55
CA ARG A 52 -9.29 -13.51 -10.63
C ARG A 52 -9.99 -14.46 -9.67
N SER A 53 -11.10 -14.06 -9.07
CA SER A 53 -11.85 -14.83 -8.06
C SER A 53 -10.97 -15.26 -6.87
N MET A 54 -10.01 -14.43 -6.44
CA MET A 54 -9.02 -14.78 -5.42
C MET A 54 -9.67 -15.21 -4.09
N GLU A 55 -10.74 -14.52 -3.68
CA GLU A 55 -11.46 -14.86 -2.45
C GLU A 55 -12.12 -16.23 -2.56
N LYS A 56 -12.78 -16.53 -3.69
CA LYS A 56 -13.44 -17.82 -3.90
C LYS A 56 -12.45 -18.98 -4.04
N LEU A 57 -11.33 -18.76 -4.75
CA LEU A 57 -10.27 -19.76 -4.85
C LEU A 57 -9.64 -20.05 -3.49
N ALA A 58 -9.52 -19.03 -2.63
CA ALA A 58 -8.97 -19.19 -1.30
C ALA A 58 -9.85 -20.04 -0.38
N GLU A 59 -11.19 -20.02 -0.57
CA GLU A 59 -12.14 -20.88 0.15
C GLU A 59 -11.98 -22.38 -0.21
N GLU A 60 -11.41 -22.68 -1.39
CA GLU A 60 -11.15 -24.06 -1.87
C GLU A 60 -9.72 -24.55 -1.57
N ARG A 61 -8.87 -23.69 -1.01
CA ARG A 61 -7.47 -23.97 -0.69
C ARG A 61 -7.24 -24.00 0.81
N THR A 62 -6.25 -24.80 1.23
CA THR A 62 -5.88 -24.84 2.65
C THR A 62 -5.30 -23.50 3.11
N TYR A 63 -5.37 -23.24 4.42
CA TYR A 63 -4.80 -22.01 5.01
C TYR A 63 -3.35 -21.77 4.60
N THR A 64 -2.53 -22.81 4.51
CA THR A 64 -1.12 -22.69 4.08
C THR A 64 -1.01 -22.40 2.58
N GLN A 65 -1.87 -23.00 1.74
CA GLN A 65 -1.85 -22.78 0.29
C GLN A 65 -2.35 -21.38 -0.10
N ASN A 66 -3.06 -20.70 0.76
CA ASN A 66 -3.54 -19.35 0.53
C ASN A 66 -2.45 -18.28 0.67
N ILE A 67 -1.37 -18.54 1.40
CA ILE A 67 -0.30 -17.55 1.59
C ILE A 67 0.25 -17.05 0.23
N PRO A 68 0.64 -17.89 -0.74
CA PRO A 68 1.10 -17.41 -2.05
C PRO A 68 0.05 -16.62 -2.85
N PHE A 69 -1.25 -16.81 -2.59
CA PHE A 69 -2.28 -16.01 -3.24
C PHE A 69 -2.27 -14.57 -2.75
N THR A 70 -2.01 -14.37 -1.44
CA THR A 70 -1.99 -13.02 -0.88
C THR A 70 -0.85 -12.17 -1.42
N ASP A 71 0.31 -12.74 -1.79
CA ASP A 71 1.38 -12.02 -2.51
C ASP A 71 0.89 -11.32 -3.78
N ARG A 72 -0.09 -11.91 -4.44
CA ARG A 72 -0.57 -11.48 -5.75
C ARG A 72 -1.79 -10.57 -5.68
N ILE A 73 -2.30 -10.32 -4.49
CA ILE A 73 -3.35 -9.31 -4.25
C ILE A 73 -2.72 -7.93 -4.45
N ASP A 74 -1.66 -7.61 -3.69
CA ASP A 74 -0.82 -6.45 -3.93
C ASP A 74 0.62 -6.90 -4.18
N TYR A 75 1.00 -6.98 -5.44
CA TYR A 75 2.33 -7.47 -5.85
C TYR A 75 3.47 -6.48 -5.55
N LEU A 76 3.17 -5.23 -5.20
CA LEU A 76 4.15 -4.24 -4.76
C LEU A 76 4.35 -4.24 -3.24
N ALA A 77 3.44 -4.85 -2.48
CA ALA A 77 3.50 -4.97 -1.02
C ALA A 77 3.18 -6.41 -0.55
N ALA A 78 3.76 -7.40 -1.21
CA ALA A 78 3.51 -8.82 -0.98
C ALA A 78 3.69 -9.23 0.48
N MET A 79 4.74 -8.75 1.16
CA MET A 79 4.99 -9.07 2.57
C MET A 79 3.92 -8.54 3.51
N SER A 80 3.36 -7.35 3.24
CA SER A 80 2.26 -6.80 4.03
C SER A 80 0.99 -7.64 3.88
N ASN A 81 0.71 -8.14 2.67
CA ASN A 81 -0.43 -9.01 2.41
C ASN A 81 -0.29 -10.36 3.10
N ASN A 82 0.89 -10.99 3.00
CA ASN A 82 1.16 -12.21 3.74
C ASN A 82 1.01 -12.00 5.25
N LEU A 83 1.55 -10.90 5.77
CA LEU A 83 1.51 -10.59 7.20
C LEU A 83 0.07 -10.46 7.69
N ALA A 84 -0.76 -9.65 7.04
CA ALA A 84 -2.15 -9.44 7.44
C ALA A 84 -2.94 -10.76 7.42
N TYR A 85 -2.75 -11.58 6.40
CA TYR A 85 -3.36 -12.91 6.31
C TYR A 85 -2.87 -13.85 7.42
N CYS A 86 -1.56 -13.93 7.63
CA CYS A 86 -0.99 -14.79 8.67
C CYS A 86 -1.50 -14.40 10.06
N LEU A 87 -1.59 -13.10 10.38
CA LEU A 87 -2.16 -12.61 11.64
C LEU A 87 -3.63 -13.04 11.81
N ALA A 88 -4.44 -13.02 10.74
CA ALA A 88 -5.83 -13.48 10.80
C ALA A 88 -5.92 -14.99 11.11
N VAL A 89 -5.06 -15.80 10.48
CA VAL A 89 -5.02 -17.25 10.74
C VAL A 89 -4.46 -17.55 12.14
N GLU A 90 -3.45 -16.82 12.59
CA GLU A 90 -2.87 -16.93 13.93
C GLU A 90 -3.91 -16.62 15.02
N LYS A 91 -4.73 -15.59 14.79
CA LYS A 91 -5.84 -15.23 15.65
C LYS A 91 -6.91 -16.33 15.73
N LEU A 92 -7.24 -16.96 14.57
CA LEU A 92 -8.15 -18.11 14.53
C LEU A 92 -7.60 -19.32 15.30
N LEU A 93 -6.29 -19.55 15.20
CA LEU A 93 -5.62 -20.67 15.87
C LEU A 93 -5.31 -20.41 17.36
N GLY A 94 -5.38 -19.14 17.80
CA GLY A 94 -5.00 -18.75 19.17
C GLY A 94 -3.52 -18.98 19.48
N ILE A 95 -2.63 -18.83 18.50
CA ILE A 95 -1.19 -19.09 18.64
C ILE A 95 -0.40 -17.80 18.85
N GLU A 96 0.67 -17.90 19.63
CA GLU A 96 1.62 -16.83 19.83
C GLU A 96 2.82 -16.97 18.86
N VAL A 97 3.27 -15.83 18.35
CA VAL A 97 4.42 -15.75 17.46
C VAL A 97 5.66 -15.36 18.26
N PRO A 98 6.80 -16.05 18.08
CA PRO A 98 8.02 -15.74 18.83
C PRO A 98 8.48 -14.30 18.63
N PRO A 99 9.05 -13.63 19.65
CA PRO A 99 9.52 -12.24 19.55
C PRO A 99 10.51 -12.01 18.41
N ARG A 100 11.46 -12.92 18.17
CA ARG A 100 12.37 -12.84 17.03
C ARG A 100 11.62 -12.76 15.70
N ALA A 101 10.62 -13.60 15.51
CA ALA A 101 9.81 -13.60 14.30
C ALA A 101 9.02 -12.30 14.12
N GLN A 102 8.51 -11.71 15.21
CA GLN A 102 7.82 -10.42 15.17
C GLN A 102 8.76 -9.31 14.70
N PHE A 103 9.98 -9.23 15.23
CA PHE A 103 10.99 -8.25 14.79
C PHE A 103 11.37 -8.44 13.32
N ILE A 104 11.56 -9.67 12.87
CA ILE A 104 11.84 -9.99 11.47
C ILE A 104 10.66 -9.53 10.57
N ARG A 105 9.42 -9.73 11.00
CA ARG A 105 8.23 -9.27 10.27
C ARG A 105 8.21 -7.75 10.14
N VAL A 106 8.53 -7.01 11.21
CA VAL A 106 8.61 -5.54 11.16
C VAL A 106 9.74 -5.09 10.24
N LEU A 107 10.93 -5.72 10.32
CA LEU A 107 12.06 -5.43 9.42
C LEU A 107 11.61 -5.46 7.95
N PHE A 108 11.00 -6.55 7.54
CA PHE A 108 10.60 -6.72 6.13
C PHE A 108 9.36 -5.93 5.74
N ALA A 109 8.43 -5.68 6.67
CA ALA A 109 7.27 -4.82 6.42
C ALA A 109 7.70 -3.37 6.15
N GLU A 110 8.68 -2.84 6.90
CA GLU A 110 9.17 -1.48 6.71
C GLU A 110 10.10 -1.35 5.49
N LEU A 111 10.95 -2.33 5.19
CA LEU A 111 11.68 -2.39 3.92
C LEU A 111 10.72 -2.40 2.72
N GLN A 112 9.64 -3.20 2.80
CA GLN A 112 8.61 -3.25 1.77
C GLN A 112 7.87 -1.91 1.63
N ARG A 113 7.61 -1.19 2.74
CA ARG A 113 7.02 0.14 2.72
C ARG A 113 7.89 1.13 1.97
N ILE A 114 9.20 1.16 2.24
CA ILE A 114 10.14 2.02 1.52
C ILE A 114 10.15 1.68 0.03
N ALA A 115 10.23 0.40 -0.33
CA ALA A 115 10.22 -0.05 -1.73
C ALA A 115 8.92 0.33 -2.45
N SER A 116 7.77 0.26 -1.77
CA SER A 116 6.47 0.64 -2.31
C SER A 116 6.34 2.15 -2.48
N HIS A 117 6.77 2.93 -1.49
CA HIS A 117 6.74 4.40 -1.58
C HIS A 117 7.71 4.95 -2.63
N ALA A 118 8.87 4.31 -2.83
CA ALA A 118 9.77 4.64 -3.93
C ALA A 118 9.11 4.46 -5.29
N MET A 119 8.37 3.36 -5.48
CA MET A 119 7.58 3.12 -6.70
C MET A 119 6.48 4.16 -6.86
N ALA A 120 5.65 4.36 -5.83
CA ALA A 120 4.51 5.27 -5.85
C ALA A 120 4.93 6.71 -6.15
N ASN A 121 5.92 7.24 -5.44
CA ASN A 121 6.40 8.60 -5.63
C ASN A 121 7.09 8.80 -6.97
N GLY A 122 7.89 7.82 -7.40
CA GLY A 122 8.56 7.87 -8.70
C GLY A 122 7.58 7.91 -9.88
N THR A 123 6.56 7.05 -9.87
CA THR A 123 5.51 7.03 -10.91
C THR A 123 4.62 8.26 -10.85
N PHE A 124 4.25 8.73 -9.66
CA PHE A 124 3.46 9.95 -9.47
C PHE A 124 4.15 11.19 -10.07
N ILE A 125 5.45 11.36 -9.84
CA ILE A 125 6.22 12.47 -10.44
C ILE A 125 6.19 12.39 -11.97
N ASN A 126 6.26 11.19 -12.52
CA ASN A 126 6.15 10.95 -13.95
C ASN A 126 4.75 11.32 -14.49
N ASP A 127 3.68 10.96 -13.77
CA ASP A 127 2.30 11.33 -14.12
C ASP A 127 2.06 12.84 -14.08
N CYS A 128 2.76 13.56 -13.22
CA CYS A 128 2.74 15.03 -13.18
C CYS A 128 3.43 15.67 -14.43
N GLY A 129 4.02 14.87 -15.33
CA GLY A 129 4.76 15.36 -16.47
C GLY A 129 6.13 15.97 -16.12
N ALA A 130 6.57 15.77 -14.87
CA ALA A 130 7.95 16.00 -14.51
C ALA A 130 8.84 14.98 -15.22
N TRP A 131 10.11 14.98 -15.15
CA TRP A 131 10.96 14.06 -15.91
C TRP A 131 11.13 12.69 -15.23
N HIS A 132 11.65 11.70 -15.97
CA HIS A 132 11.88 10.34 -15.47
C HIS A 132 13.03 10.19 -14.46
N THR A 133 13.90 11.17 -14.31
CA THR A 133 15.10 11.08 -13.47
C THR A 133 14.81 10.69 -12.02
N PRO A 134 13.83 11.31 -11.31
CA PRO A 134 13.50 10.90 -9.95
C PRO A 134 13.05 9.44 -9.85
N LEU A 135 12.29 8.96 -10.85
CA LEU A 135 11.85 7.56 -10.92
C LEU A 135 13.06 6.62 -10.97
N PHE A 136 14.07 6.89 -11.82
CA PHE A 136 15.26 6.04 -11.93
C PHE A 136 16.08 6.01 -10.64
N HIS A 137 16.23 7.15 -9.97
CA HIS A 137 16.89 7.19 -8.67
C HIS A 137 16.14 6.36 -7.61
N MET A 138 14.83 6.54 -7.49
CA MET A 138 14.00 5.79 -6.54
C MET A 138 13.99 4.29 -6.86
N PHE A 139 14.05 3.89 -8.14
CA PHE A 139 14.17 2.49 -8.54
C PHE A 139 15.52 1.89 -8.17
N ARG A 140 16.62 2.66 -8.24
CA ARG A 140 17.94 2.20 -7.80
C ARG A 140 17.92 1.78 -6.33
N GLU A 141 17.30 2.58 -5.45
CA GLU A 141 17.22 2.24 -4.02
C GLU A 141 16.22 1.09 -3.78
N ARG A 142 15.14 1.07 -4.55
CA ARG A 142 14.22 -0.06 -4.51
C ARG A 142 14.89 -1.38 -4.89
N GLU A 143 15.78 -1.38 -5.89
CA GLU A 143 16.55 -2.57 -6.27
C GLU A 143 17.40 -3.10 -5.12
N GLN A 144 18.06 -2.24 -4.34
CA GLN A 144 18.81 -2.69 -3.15
C GLN A 144 17.91 -3.42 -2.15
N ILE A 145 16.68 -2.96 -1.95
CA ILE A 145 15.70 -3.64 -1.08
C ILE A 145 15.30 -5.00 -1.67
N LEU A 146 15.08 -5.08 -2.99
CA LEU A 146 14.74 -6.33 -3.65
C LEU A 146 15.89 -7.36 -3.57
N ASP A 147 17.14 -6.91 -3.57
CA ASP A 147 18.30 -7.77 -3.36
C ASP A 147 18.32 -8.33 -1.93
N LEU A 148 17.95 -7.52 -0.91
CA LEU A 148 17.75 -8.01 0.47
C LEU A 148 16.64 -9.05 0.56
N PHE A 149 15.55 -8.88 -0.19
CA PHE A 149 14.48 -9.88 -0.26
C PHE A 149 14.96 -11.18 -0.91
N GLU A 150 15.66 -11.09 -2.05
CA GLU A 150 16.20 -12.24 -2.75
C GLU A 150 17.21 -12.99 -1.87
N MET A 151 18.10 -12.28 -1.17
CA MET A 151 19.06 -12.86 -0.21
C MET A 151 18.36 -13.68 0.88
N THR A 152 17.18 -13.25 1.33
CA THR A 152 16.47 -13.88 2.46
C THR A 152 15.51 -14.98 2.03
N CYS A 153 14.75 -14.78 0.96
CA CYS A 153 13.67 -15.69 0.57
C CYS A 153 13.78 -16.21 -0.87
N GLY A 154 14.82 -15.83 -1.62
CA GLY A 154 15.03 -16.26 -2.99
C GLY A 154 14.08 -15.63 -4.02
N ALA A 155 13.31 -14.59 -3.63
CA ALA A 155 12.36 -13.94 -4.51
C ALA A 155 12.40 -12.42 -4.31
N ARG A 156 12.21 -11.68 -5.41
CA ARG A 156 12.28 -10.22 -5.47
C ARG A 156 10.91 -9.54 -5.24
N LEU A 157 9.81 -10.16 -5.65
CA LEU A 157 8.46 -9.58 -5.60
C LEU A 157 7.48 -10.45 -4.80
N THR A 158 7.10 -11.61 -5.31
CA THR A 158 6.18 -12.54 -4.65
C THR A 158 6.94 -13.42 -3.68
N THR A 159 7.27 -12.86 -2.54
CA THR A 159 8.26 -13.37 -1.60
C THR A 159 7.80 -14.58 -0.80
N ASN A 160 6.49 -14.68 -0.52
CA ASN A 160 5.91 -15.78 0.25
C ASN A 160 6.72 -16.09 1.54
N TYR A 161 7.25 -15.03 2.18
CA TYR A 161 8.18 -15.13 3.28
C TYR A 161 7.50 -15.14 4.65
N MET A 162 6.46 -14.31 4.86
CA MET A 162 5.67 -14.37 6.08
C MET A 162 4.87 -15.66 6.12
N ARG A 163 4.89 -16.34 7.25
CA ARG A 163 4.21 -17.63 7.46
C ARG A 163 3.38 -17.60 8.72
N VAL A 164 2.36 -18.41 8.78
CA VAL A 164 1.62 -18.63 10.01
C VAL A 164 2.58 -19.12 11.10
N GLY A 165 2.60 -18.43 12.21
CA GLY A 165 3.49 -18.70 13.34
C GLY A 165 4.89 -18.07 13.22
N GLY A 166 5.19 -17.26 12.20
CA GLY A 166 6.48 -16.59 12.06
C GLY A 166 6.87 -16.26 10.63
N VAL A 167 8.07 -16.71 10.20
CA VAL A 167 8.62 -16.52 8.88
C VAL A 167 9.12 -17.84 8.28
N ALA A 168 9.40 -17.89 6.98
CA ALA A 168 9.78 -19.10 6.28
C ALA A 168 11.18 -19.61 6.69
N PHE A 169 12.12 -18.69 6.82
CA PHE A 169 13.53 -18.94 7.14
C PHE A 169 14.02 -17.89 8.12
N ASP A 170 15.06 -18.21 8.89
CA ASP A 170 15.77 -17.20 9.70
C ASP A 170 16.58 -16.27 8.81
N LEU A 171 17.10 -15.19 9.39
CA LEU A 171 17.95 -14.24 8.69
C LEU A 171 19.30 -14.88 8.36
N PRO A 172 19.75 -14.83 7.11
CA PRO A 172 21.13 -15.21 6.77
C PRO A 172 22.15 -14.26 7.39
N ASP A 173 23.35 -14.76 7.68
CA ASP A 173 24.38 -13.98 8.39
C ASP A 173 24.78 -12.70 7.64
N GLU A 174 24.71 -12.70 6.31
CA GLU A 174 25.08 -11.59 5.44
C GLU A 174 23.99 -10.49 5.40
N LEU A 175 22.76 -10.77 5.82
CA LEU A 175 21.64 -9.85 5.67
C LEU A 175 21.79 -8.60 6.53
N LEU A 176 22.01 -8.73 7.83
CA LEU A 176 22.09 -7.57 8.72
C LEU A 176 23.24 -6.62 8.34
N PRO A 177 24.45 -7.09 7.99
CA PRO A 177 25.48 -6.22 7.41
C PRO A 177 25.01 -5.45 6.17
N ALA A 178 24.29 -6.10 5.24
CA ALA A 178 23.76 -5.46 4.04
C ALA A 178 22.67 -4.42 4.38
N VAL A 179 21.79 -4.72 5.33
CA VAL A 179 20.78 -3.77 5.83
C VAL A 179 21.45 -2.55 6.47
N HIS A 180 22.49 -2.73 7.26
CA HIS A 180 23.23 -1.60 7.85
C HIS A 180 23.88 -0.69 6.79
N ILE A 181 24.40 -1.25 5.69
CA ILE A 181 24.90 -0.46 4.56
C ILE A 181 23.77 0.36 3.94
N PHE A 182 22.63 -0.28 3.66
CA PHE A 182 21.45 0.39 3.13
C PHE A 182 20.97 1.54 4.04
N LEU A 183 20.85 1.29 5.35
CA LEU A 183 20.41 2.29 6.33
C LEU A 183 21.38 3.47 6.48
N ARG A 184 22.69 3.22 6.32
CA ARG A 184 23.72 4.27 6.34
C ARG A 184 23.61 5.20 5.14
N ASP A 185 23.35 4.65 3.95
CA ASP A 185 23.44 5.38 2.69
C ASP A 185 22.10 6.06 2.32
N MET A 186 20.98 5.48 2.73
CA MET A 186 19.63 5.93 2.36
C MET A 186 19.30 7.38 2.77
N PRO A 187 19.71 7.93 3.93
CA PRO A 187 19.44 9.32 4.27
C PRO A 187 20.04 10.31 3.28
N GLY A 188 21.23 10.03 2.72
CA GLY A 188 21.83 10.84 1.66
C GLY A 188 21.00 10.81 0.37
N HIS A 189 20.55 9.62 -0.03
CA HIS A 189 19.70 9.45 -1.21
C HIS A 189 18.36 10.16 -1.06
N ILE A 190 17.75 10.13 0.13
CA ILE A 190 16.51 10.88 0.40
C ILE A 190 16.75 12.39 0.26
N SER A 191 17.87 12.92 0.78
CA SER A 191 18.22 14.33 0.61
C SER A 191 18.34 14.71 -0.87
N ASP A 192 19.00 13.87 -1.66
CA ASP A 192 19.13 14.07 -3.11
C ASP A 192 17.74 14.10 -3.81
N TYR A 193 16.81 13.23 -3.38
CA TYR A 193 15.46 13.23 -3.93
C TYR A 193 14.69 14.48 -3.53
N GLU A 194 14.80 14.90 -2.27
CA GLU A 194 14.14 16.11 -1.78
C GLU A 194 14.63 17.35 -2.52
N ASP A 195 15.92 17.48 -2.72
CA ASP A 195 16.52 18.58 -3.47
C ASP A 195 16.08 18.59 -4.95
N LEU A 196 15.84 17.40 -5.52
CA LEU A 196 15.44 17.26 -6.91
C LEU A 196 13.95 17.53 -7.12
N VAL A 197 13.08 17.15 -6.18
CA VAL A 197 11.61 17.13 -6.40
C VAL A 197 10.84 18.12 -5.54
N ILE A 198 11.24 18.36 -4.28
CA ILE A 198 10.51 19.28 -3.41
C ILE A 198 10.72 20.71 -3.89
N GLY A 199 9.59 21.40 -4.13
CA GLY A 199 9.64 22.76 -4.68
C GLY A 199 9.85 22.84 -6.19
N ASN A 200 9.95 21.70 -6.89
CA ASN A 200 9.97 21.70 -8.35
C ASN A 200 8.71 22.37 -8.89
N GLU A 201 8.86 23.40 -9.74
CA GLU A 201 7.75 24.24 -10.22
C GLU A 201 6.70 23.42 -10.98
N ILE A 202 7.09 22.43 -11.78
CA ILE A 202 6.17 21.58 -12.54
C ILE A 202 5.37 20.70 -11.58
N LEU A 203 6.05 20.01 -10.64
CA LEU A 203 5.40 19.16 -9.68
C LEU A 203 4.42 19.95 -8.79
N VAL A 204 4.84 21.12 -8.30
CA VAL A 204 4.00 21.99 -7.48
C VAL A 204 2.79 22.47 -8.27
N ALA A 205 2.97 22.96 -9.51
CA ALA A 205 1.89 23.45 -10.35
C ALA A 205 0.87 22.35 -10.73
N ARG A 206 1.31 21.10 -10.85
CA ARG A 206 0.48 19.96 -11.24
C ARG A 206 -0.19 19.24 -10.07
N ALA A 207 0.32 19.38 -8.84
CA ALA A 207 -0.12 18.59 -7.68
C ALA A 207 -0.79 19.42 -6.58
N ARG A 208 -0.41 20.69 -6.41
CA ARG A 208 -0.98 21.56 -5.38
C ARG A 208 -2.39 22.02 -5.75
N GLY A 209 -3.34 21.84 -4.80
CA GLY A 209 -4.74 22.18 -5.01
C GLY A 209 -5.47 21.27 -5.99
N VAL A 210 -4.86 20.17 -6.43
CA VAL A 210 -5.44 19.17 -7.32
C VAL A 210 -5.87 17.95 -6.51
N GLY A 211 -7.04 17.40 -6.82
CA GLY A 211 -7.57 16.20 -6.16
C GLY A 211 -7.74 16.40 -4.66
N VAL A 212 -8.26 17.53 -4.26
CA VAL A 212 -8.47 17.89 -2.85
C VAL A 212 -9.60 17.09 -2.26
N ILE A 213 -9.35 16.50 -1.08
CA ILE A 213 -10.37 15.91 -0.22
C ILE A 213 -10.08 16.31 1.22
N ASP A 214 -11.04 16.88 1.90
CA ASP A 214 -10.89 17.27 3.31
C ASP A 214 -10.93 16.05 4.25
N ALA A 215 -10.52 16.24 5.51
CA ALA A 215 -10.42 15.16 6.48
C ALA A 215 -11.78 14.51 6.79
N GLU A 216 -12.87 15.28 6.83
CA GLU A 216 -14.21 14.76 7.14
C GLU A 216 -14.71 13.89 5.99
N SER A 217 -14.61 14.34 4.75
CA SER A 217 -14.97 13.58 3.54
C SER A 217 -14.12 12.32 3.40
N ALA A 218 -12.81 12.43 3.65
CA ALA A 218 -11.89 11.28 3.61
C ALA A 218 -12.26 10.21 4.66
N ILE A 219 -12.58 10.61 5.90
CA ILE A 219 -13.04 9.70 6.96
C ILE A 219 -14.38 9.06 6.58
N ASN A 220 -15.34 9.83 6.08
CA ASN A 220 -16.64 9.34 5.65
C ASN A 220 -16.54 8.34 4.49
N ALA A 221 -15.56 8.53 3.59
CA ALA A 221 -15.22 7.59 2.53
C ALA A 221 -14.38 6.40 3.01
N SER A 222 -14.10 6.30 4.32
CA SER A 222 -13.28 5.24 4.94
C SER A 222 -11.84 5.17 4.41
N PHE A 223 -11.26 6.29 4.03
CA PHE A 223 -9.87 6.40 3.62
C PHE A 223 -8.93 5.93 4.72
N SER A 224 -7.78 5.46 4.32
CA SER A 224 -6.69 5.04 5.22
C SER A 224 -5.33 5.31 4.59
N GLY A 225 -4.27 5.14 5.38
CA GLY A 225 -2.91 5.30 4.91
C GLY A 225 -2.53 6.73 4.52
N PRO A 226 -1.56 6.89 3.60
CA PRO A 226 -1.11 8.19 3.12
C PRO A 226 -2.22 9.04 2.51
N ALA A 227 -3.25 8.42 1.91
CA ALA A 227 -4.39 9.14 1.36
C ALA A 227 -5.19 9.88 2.45
N LEU A 228 -5.45 9.23 3.57
CA LEU A 228 -6.11 9.84 4.74
C LEU A 228 -5.19 10.85 5.44
N ARG A 229 -3.93 10.47 5.68
CA ARG A 229 -2.96 11.34 6.35
C ARG A 229 -2.67 12.61 5.54
N GLY A 230 -2.70 12.53 4.21
CA GLY A 230 -2.62 13.71 3.33
C GLY A 230 -3.72 14.74 3.60
N SER A 231 -4.90 14.30 4.02
CA SER A 231 -6.03 15.16 4.41
C SER A 231 -5.97 15.67 5.85
N GLY A 232 -4.89 15.38 6.60
CA GLY A 232 -4.66 15.92 7.94
C GLY A 232 -5.14 15.05 9.10
N ALA A 233 -5.66 13.84 8.86
CA ALA A 233 -6.08 12.91 9.91
C ALA A 233 -4.90 12.03 10.36
N PRO A 234 -4.43 12.12 11.63
CA PRO A 234 -3.26 11.42 12.12
C PRO A 234 -3.57 9.97 12.53
N PHE A 235 -4.10 9.17 11.60
CA PHE A 235 -4.44 7.79 11.85
C PHE A 235 -3.43 6.83 11.19
N ASP A 236 -2.85 5.96 12.02
CA ASP A 236 -1.92 4.90 11.61
C ASP A 236 -2.13 3.68 12.51
N LEU A 237 -2.39 2.52 11.91
CA LEU A 237 -2.66 1.29 12.66
C LEU A 237 -1.48 0.82 13.49
N ARG A 238 -0.25 1.13 13.08
CA ARG A 238 0.96 0.79 13.86
C ARG A 238 0.99 1.48 15.23
N LYS A 239 0.23 2.60 15.39
CA LYS A 239 0.05 3.33 16.65
C LYS A 239 -1.32 3.07 17.30
N ALA A 240 -2.40 3.03 16.49
CA ALA A 240 -3.76 2.94 16.99
C ALA A 240 -4.16 1.52 17.43
N ASP A 241 -3.63 0.49 16.75
CA ASP A 241 -3.90 -0.93 17.00
C ASP A 241 -2.61 -1.73 16.72
N PRO A 242 -1.58 -1.61 17.57
CA PRO A 242 -0.25 -2.16 17.33
C PRO A 242 -0.27 -3.68 17.13
N TYR A 243 0.56 -4.17 16.24
CA TYR A 243 0.78 -5.58 15.93
C TYR A 243 2.27 -5.87 15.79
N CYS A 244 2.70 -7.11 15.92
CA CYS A 244 4.09 -7.56 15.77
C CYS A 244 5.12 -6.74 16.59
N GLY A 245 4.71 -6.12 17.71
CA GLY A 245 5.60 -5.37 18.57
C GLY A 245 5.90 -3.94 18.10
N TYR A 246 5.09 -3.34 17.21
CA TYR A 246 5.26 -1.95 16.80
C TYR A 246 5.20 -0.95 17.96
N GLU A 247 4.54 -1.30 19.06
CA GLU A 247 4.50 -0.51 20.29
C GLU A 247 5.89 -0.29 20.94
N ASN A 248 6.87 -1.12 20.57
CA ASN A 248 8.24 -1.01 21.08
C ASN A 248 9.11 -0.02 20.28
N PHE A 249 8.61 0.53 19.17
CA PHE A 249 9.39 1.39 18.29
C PHE A 249 8.88 2.83 18.31
N GLU A 250 9.82 3.75 18.35
CA GLU A 250 9.56 5.18 18.27
C GLU A 250 9.54 5.64 16.82
N PHE A 251 8.43 6.24 16.40
CA PHE A 251 8.26 6.90 15.11
C PHE A 251 7.11 7.89 15.17
N ASP A 252 7.07 8.85 14.28
CA ASP A 252 6.00 9.83 14.17
C ASP A 252 5.04 9.46 13.04
N VAL A 253 3.82 10.02 13.05
CA VAL A 253 2.82 9.84 12.01
C VAL A 253 2.77 11.12 11.18
N PRO A 254 3.37 11.16 9.98
CA PRO A 254 3.34 12.33 9.13
C PRO A 254 1.93 12.62 8.64
N VAL A 255 1.54 13.90 8.65
CA VAL A 255 0.23 14.36 8.16
C VAL A 255 0.36 15.58 7.25
N GLY A 256 -0.46 15.62 6.21
CA GLY A 256 -0.65 16.80 5.35
C GLY A 256 -1.57 17.85 5.99
N ARG A 257 -1.90 18.88 5.24
CA ARG A 257 -2.76 19.97 5.68
C ARG A 257 -3.84 20.34 4.68
N ASN A 258 -3.55 20.18 3.38
CA ASN A 258 -4.39 20.68 2.29
C ASN A 258 -5.25 19.57 1.68
N GLY A 259 -4.97 18.30 1.93
CA GLY A 259 -5.70 17.16 1.37
C GLY A 259 -5.52 17.00 -0.14
N ASP A 260 -4.48 17.57 -0.74
CA ASP A 260 -4.23 17.54 -2.17
C ASP A 260 -3.21 16.45 -2.58
N CYS A 261 -2.97 16.33 -3.87
CA CYS A 261 -2.01 15.36 -4.41
C CYS A 261 -0.59 15.61 -3.90
N TYR A 262 -0.20 16.88 -3.72
CA TYR A 262 1.12 17.24 -3.23
C TYR A 262 1.33 16.81 -1.78
N ASP A 263 0.32 17.01 -0.91
CA ASP A 263 0.40 16.57 0.48
C ASP A 263 0.47 15.05 0.58
N ARG A 264 -0.29 14.29 -0.23
CA ARG A 264 -0.18 12.82 -0.27
C ARG A 264 1.22 12.35 -0.70
N PHE A 265 1.84 13.05 -1.64
CA PHE A 265 3.24 12.81 -2.03
C PHE A 265 4.21 13.09 -0.87
N LEU A 266 4.10 14.26 -0.21
CA LEU A 266 4.96 14.63 0.91
C LEU A 266 4.84 13.68 2.10
N VAL A 267 3.63 13.21 2.41
CA VAL A 267 3.39 12.21 3.46
C VAL A 267 4.17 10.93 3.17
N ARG A 268 4.15 10.40 1.94
CA ARG A 268 4.92 9.20 1.59
C ARG A 268 6.44 9.43 1.71
N MET A 269 6.93 10.61 1.32
CA MET A 269 8.35 10.95 1.50
C MET A 269 8.74 10.96 2.98
N ALA A 270 7.90 11.53 3.84
CA ALA A 270 8.12 11.55 5.27
C ALA A 270 8.01 10.16 5.90
N GLU A 271 7.08 9.32 5.45
CA GLU A 271 6.95 7.92 5.92
C GLU A 271 8.18 7.07 5.61
N VAL A 272 8.88 7.33 4.51
CA VAL A 272 10.17 6.67 4.23
C VAL A 272 11.18 6.97 5.34
N LYS A 273 11.24 8.22 5.82
CA LYS A 273 12.15 8.59 6.93
C LYS A 273 11.76 7.90 8.22
N GLU A 274 10.47 7.82 8.53
CA GLU A 274 10.00 7.12 9.73
C GLU A 274 10.22 5.61 9.64
N SER A 275 10.08 5.01 8.46
CA SER A 275 10.43 3.60 8.22
C SER A 275 11.93 3.35 8.48
N LEU A 276 12.83 4.24 8.04
CA LEU A 276 14.26 4.14 8.35
C LEU A 276 14.52 4.27 9.86
N ARG A 277 13.78 5.14 10.56
CA ARG A 277 13.88 5.27 12.02
C ARG A 277 13.47 3.98 12.74
N ILE A 278 12.37 3.34 12.29
CA ILE A 278 11.94 2.02 12.79
C ILE A 278 13.00 0.96 12.49
N LEU A 279 13.48 0.89 11.25
CA LEU A 279 14.47 -0.10 10.83
C LEU A 279 15.76 -0.05 11.64
N ASN A 280 16.29 1.14 11.93
CA ASN A 280 17.47 1.30 12.80
C ASN A 280 17.22 0.71 14.19
N GLN A 281 16.05 0.93 14.77
CA GLN A 281 15.69 0.36 16.07
C GLN A 281 15.51 -1.16 16.01
N VAL A 282 14.95 -1.68 14.92
CA VAL A 282 14.76 -3.12 14.73
C VAL A 282 16.08 -3.86 14.64
N VAL A 283 17.00 -3.43 13.74
CA VAL A 283 18.25 -4.16 13.48
C VAL A 283 19.15 -4.24 14.71
N ASP A 284 19.14 -3.20 15.55
CA ASP A 284 19.93 -3.15 16.77
C ASP A 284 19.35 -4.02 17.91
N ASN A 285 18.07 -4.41 17.82
CA ASN A 285 17.34 -5.05 18.92
C ASN A 285 16.67 -6.39 18.56
N ILE A 286 17.01 -7.02 17.42
CA ILE A 286 16.47 -8.33 17.08
C ILE A 286 16.84 -9.37 18.14
N PRO A 287 15.87 -9.94 18.88
CA PRO A 287 16.18 -10.90 19.93
C PRO A 287 16.65 -12.25 19.36
N ALA A 288 17.45 -12.96 20.14
CA ALA A 288 17.76 -14.37 19.85
C ALA A 288 16.52 -15.24 20.11
N GLY A 289 16.44 -16.38 19.44
CA GLY A 289 15.37 -17.34 19.65
C GLY A 289 14.80 -17.91 18.35
N PRO A 290 13.69 -18.63 18.43
CA PRO A 290 13.07 -19.24 17.26
C PRO A 290 12.42 -18.16 16.37
N TRP A 291 12.47 -18.39 15.06
CA TRP A 291 11.83 -17.52 14.04
C TRP A 291 10.44 -18.02 13.61
N ARG A 292 9.99 -19.13 14.19
CA ARG A 292 8.68 -19.72 13.90
C ARG A 292 8.21 -20.60 15.06
N THR A 293 6.92 -20.57 15.33
CA THR A 293 6.23 -21.54 16.19
C THR A 293 6.09 -22.86 15.45
N GLU A 294 6.31 -23.99 16.10
CA GLU A 294 6.05 -25.32 15.54
C GLU A 294 4.54 -25.53 15.38
N LEU A 295 4.12 -25.82 14.17
CA LEU A 295 2.72 -26.02 13.82
C LEU A 295 2.55 -27.31 13.01
N PRO A 296 1.37 -27.94 13.09
CA PRO A 296 1.06 -29.09 12.26
C PRO A 296 1.04 -28.70 10.78
N LEU A 297 1.37 -29.65 9.89
CA LEU A 297 1.41 -29.44 8.43
C LEU A 297 0.03 -28.98 7.90
N HIS A 298 -1.04 -29.50 8.48
CA HIS A 298 -2.42 -29.16 8.11
C HIS A 298 -3.06 -28.34 9.23
N LEU A 299 -3.22 -27.07 9.00
CA LEU A 299 -3.91 -26.17 9.92
C LEU A 299 -5.42 -26.43 9.86
N ARG A 300 -6.04 -26.55 11.03
CA ARG A 300 -7.50 -26.70 11.19
C ARG A 300 -7.95 -25.87 12.39
N PRO A 301 -8.16 -24.57 12.20
CA PRO A 301 -8.71 -23.75 13.27
C PRO A 301 -10.09 -24.27 13.68
N GLU A 302 -10.41 -24.21 14.97
CA GLU A 302 -11.76 -24.47 15.45
C GLU A 302 -12.80 -23.57 14.75
N PRO A 303 -14.08 -23.97 14.70
CA PRO A 303 -15.13 -23.11 14.17
C PRO A 303 -15.15 -21.75 14.85
N GLY A 304 -15.11 -20.69 14.05
CA GLY A 304 -15.02 -19.32 14.54
C GLY A 304 -14.68 -18.32 13.44
N GLU A 305 -14.52 -17.07 13.83
CA GLU A 305 -14.17 -16.00 12.89
C GLU A 305 -13.04 -15.14 13.46
N ALA A 306 -12.22 -14.57 12.58
CA ALA A 306 -11.19 -13.62 12.94
C ALA A 306 -11.07 -12.52 11.87
N TYR A 307 -10.83 -11.31 12.34
CA TYR A 307 -10.38 -10.19 11.52
C TYR A 307 -9.03 -9.71 12.04
N ALA A 308 -8.07 -9.62 11.15
CA ALA A 308 -6.78 -8.97 11.41
C ALA A 308 -6.50 -7.93 10.34
N ARG A 309 -5.80 -6.88 10.73
CA ARG A 309 -5.47 -5.76 9.87
C ARG A 309 -4.06 -5.25 10.14
N VAL A 310 -3.46 -4.68 9.12
CA VAL A 310 -2.12 -4.07 9.18
C VAL A 310 -2.13 -2.74 8.43
N GLU A 311 -1.20 -1.87 8.77
CA GLU A 311 -0.89 -0.68 7.99
C GLU A 311 0.00 -1.08 6.81
N SER A 312 -0.61 -1.34 5.64
CA SER A 312 0.15 -1.53 4.41
C SER A 312 0.66 -0.18 3.88
N PRO A 313 1.57 -0.13 2.89
CA PRO A 313 2.01 1.14 2.31
C PRO A 313 0.88 2.02 1.76
N ARG A 314 -0.26 1.41 1.39
CA ARG A 314 -1.45 2.11 0.84
C ARG A 314 -2.49 2.44 1.89
N GLY A 315 -2.39 1.83 3.07
CA GLY A 315 -3.31 2.03 4.19
C GLY A 315 -3.76 0.74 4.85
N GLU A 316 -4.92 0.76 5.50
CA GLU A 316 -5.46 -0.39 6.20
C GLU A 316 -5.77 -1.54 5.26
N LEU A 317 -4.99 -2.60 5.38
CA LEU A 317 -5.20 -3.89 4.74
C LEU A 317 -5.72 -4.88 5.76
N GLY A 318 -6.86 -5.51 5.50
CA GLY A 318 -7.47 -6.45 6.43
C GLY A 318 -7.87 -7.77 5.78
N PHE A 319 -7.83 -8.85 6.58
CA PHE A 319 -8.38 -10.16 6.20
C PHE A 319 -9.39 -10.61 7.24
N TYR A 320 -10.59 -10.92 6.75
CA TYR A 320 -11.64 -11.54 7.53
C TYR A 320 -11.79 -13.00 7.11
N LEU A 321 -11.67 -13.90 8.07
CA LEU A 321 -11.70 -15.34 7.85
C LEU A 321 -12.76 -15.97 8.75
N VAL A 322 -13.50 -16.94 8.20
CA VAL A 322 -14.40 -17.81 8.95
C VAL A 322 -13.93 -19.25 8.79
N SER A 323 -13.80 -19.96 9.91
CA SER A 323 -13.51 -21.40 9.95
C SER A 323 -14.74 -22.19 10.35
N ASP A 324 -14.97 -23.32 9.70
CA ASP A 324 -15.96 -24.34 10.06
C ASP A 324 -15.32 -25.58 10.74
N GLY A 325 -13.99 -25.51 11.04
CA GLY A 325 -13.20 -26.63 11.53
C GLY A 325 -12.50 -27.43 10.43
N GLY A 326 -12.73 -27.07 9.18
CA GLY A 326 -12.11 -27.69 8.01
C GLY A 326 -10.65 -27.26 7.77
N PRO A 327 -9.99 -27.85 6.76
CA PRO A 327 -8.62 -27.50 6.39
C PRO A 327 -8.55 -26.20 5.54
N SER A 328 -9.67 -25.68 5.12
CA SER A 328 -9.83 -24.49 4.26
C SER A 328 -10.76 -23.49 4.95
N PRO A 329 -10.61 -22.19 4.72
CA PRO A 329 -11.55 -21.22 5.26
C PRO A 329 -12.94 -21.39 4.61
N TYR A 330 -13.99 -21.37 5.43
CA TYR A 330 -15.39 -21.32 4.94
C TYR A 330 -15.67 -19.99 4.24
N ARG A 331 -15.09 -18.88 4.76
CA ARG A 331 -15.13 -17.57 4.12
C ARG A 331 -13.76 -16.91 4.19
N PHE A 332 -13.33 -16.38 3.07
CA PHE A 332 -12.13 -15.56 2.93
C PHE A 332 -12.54 -14.21 2.33
N HIS A 333 -12.25 -13.13 3.03
CA HIS A 333 -12.52 -11.78 2.53
C HIS A 333 -11.31 -10.87 2.79
N CYS A 334 -10.91 -10.12 1.75
CA CYS A 334 -9.86 -9.12 1.83
C CYS A 334 -10.47 -7.72 1.77
N ARG A 335 -10.12 -6.87 2.75
CA ARG A 335 -10.36 -5.43 2.70
C ARG A 335 -9.13 -4.74 2.13
N PRO A 336 -9.12 -4.37 0.85
CA PRO A 336 -7.95 -3.73 0.24
C PRO A 336 -8.04 -2.21 0.38
N PRO A 337 -6.93 -1.51 0.72
CA PRO A 337 -6.93 -0.07 0.85
C PRO A 337 -7.16 0.66 -0.48
N SER A 338 -6.61 0.17 -1.60
CA SER A 338 -6.76 0.81 -2.91
C SER A 338 -8.22 0.93 -3.36
N LEU A 339 -9.03 -0.12 -3.18
CA LEU A 339 -10.45 -0.07 -3.56
C LEU A 339 -11.21 0.97 -2.75
N ILE A 340 -10.93 1.02 -1.45
CA ILE A 340 -11.61 1.97 -0.55
C ILE A 340 -11.19 3.41 -0.87
N ASN A 341 -9.87 3.67 -0.96
CA ASN A 341 -9.37 5.00 -1.28
C ASN A 341 -9.78 5.47 -2.69
N LEU A 342 -10.03 4.54 -3.61
CA LEU A 342 -10.50 4.86 -4.96
C LEU A 342 -11.97 5.33 -4.97
N SER A 343 -12.78 4.97 -3.96
CA SER A 343 -14.23 5.25 -3.94
C SER A 343 -14.58 6.73 -4.07
N ALA A 344 -13.71 7.64 -3.59
CA ALA A 344 -13.92 9.08 -3.69
C ALA A 344 -13.27 9.72 -4.93
N LEU A 345 -12.71 8.94 -5.87
CA LEU A 345 -12.04 9.49 -7.06
C LEU A 345 -12.94 10.44 -7.85
N LYS A 346 -14.22 10.11 -7.98
CA LYS A 346 -15.19 10.99 -8.66
C LYS A 346 -15.29 12.35 -7.98
N GLU A 347 -15.42 12.38 -6.66
CA GLU A 347 -15.51 13.63 -5.87
C GLU A 347 -14.23 14.46 -6.01
N MET A 348 -13.08 13.81 -6.05
CA MET A 348 -11.77 14.45 -6.16
C MET A 348 -11.45 14.97 -7.57
N THR A 349 -12.17 14.53 -8.61
CA THR A 349 -11.84 14.83 -10.02
C THR A 349 -12.86 15.69 -10.73
N VAL A 350 -14.14 15.65 -10.35
CA VAL A 350 -15.20 16.47 -10.97
C VAL A 350 -14.93 17.95 -10.77
N GLY A 351 -15.02 18.71 -11.85
CA GLY A 351 -14.68 20.14 -11.90
C GLY A 351 -13.20 20.45 -12.23
N GLY A 352 -12.34 19.43 -12.18
CA GLY A 352 -10.94 19.53 -12.63
C GLY A 352 -10.79 19.21 -14.12
N THR A 353 -9.55 19.18 -14.60
CA THR A 353 -9.22 18.79 -15.98
C THR A 353 -8.95 17.30 -16.11
N LEU A 354 -8.95 16.77 -17.34
CA LEU A 354 -8.57 15.40 -17.63
C LEU A 354 -7.15 15.06 -17.11
N ALA A 355 -6.24 16.02 -17.24
CA ALA A 355 -4.87 15.88 -16.75
C ALA A 355 -4.82 15.84 -15.21
N ASP A 356 -5.69 16.59 -14.51
CA ASP A 356 -5.79 16.56 -13.06
C ASP A 356 -6.36 15.22 -12.54
N ALA A 357 -7.25 14.59 -13.31
CA ALA A 357 -7.75 13.25 -12.96
C ALA A 357 -6.64 12.19 -12.96
N ILE A 358 -5.70 12.26 -13.93
CA ILE A 358 -4.53 11.37 -14.00
C ILE A 358 -3.64 11.59 -12.76
N VAL A 359 -3.31 12.83 -12.44
CA VAL A 359 -2.49 13.17 -11.26
C VAL A 359 -3.19 12.74 -9.96
N THR A 360 -4.50 12.95 -9.87
CA THR A 360 -5.30 12.53 -8.71
C THR A 360 -5.25 11.02 -8.54
N LEU A 361 -5.47 10.25 -9.62
CA LEU A 361 -5.40 8.79 -9.59
C LEU A 361 -4.01 8.31 -9.15
N GLY A 362 -2.94 8.84 -9.75
CA GLY A 362 -1.56 8.52 -9.37
C GLY A 362 -1.25 8.82 -7.91
N SER A 363 -1.82 9.92 -7.36
CA SER A 363 -1.60 10.31 -5.97
C SER A 363 -2.22 9.35 -4.93
N ILE A 364 -3.26 8.58 -5.30
CA ILE A 364 -3.89 7.58 -4.44
C ILE A 364 -3.01 6.33 -4.30
N ASP A 365 -2.12 6.06 -5.28
CA ASP A 365 -1.25 4.89 -5.33
C ASP A 365 -2.03 3.57 -5.37
N ILE A 366 -2.88 3.41 -6.40
CA ILE A 366 -3.69 2.21 -6.55
C ILE A 366 -2.89 1.02 -7.08
N VAL A 367 -3.27 -0.19 -6.66
CA VAL A 367 -2.88 -1.46 -7.29
C VAL A 367 -4.14 -2.21 -7.73
N VAL A 368 -4.27 -2.41 -9.04
CA VAL A 368 -5.48 -3.03 -9.62
C VAL A 368 -5.65 -4.47 -9.15
N GLY A 369 -4.53 -5.16 -8.84
CA GLY A 369 -4.57 -6.52 -8.29
C GLY A 369 -5.33 -6.65 -6.97
N GLU A 370 -5.27 -5.65 -6.09
CA GLU A 370 -6.04 -5.64 -4.83
C GLU A 370 -7.43 -5.01 -4.99
N ILE A 371 -7.64 -4.16 -5.98
CA ILE A 371 -8.97 -3.62 -6.29
C ILE A 371 -9.89 -4.73 -6.76
N ASP A 372 -9.43 -5.51 -7.73
CA ASP A 372 -10.26 -6.51 -8.43
C ASP A 372 -10.27 -7.89 -7.75
N ARG A 373 -9.22 -8.29 -7.02
CA ARG A 373 -9.01 -9.56 -6.25
C ARG A 373 -9.21 -10.84 -7.03
#